data_215f771677b77f3be8dafc19eafa8870
#
_entry.id   215f771677b77f3be8dafc19eafa8870
#
_cell.length_a   1.000
_cell.length_b   1.000
_cell.length_c   1.000
_cell.angle_alpha   90.00
_cell.angle_beta   90.00
_cell.angle_gamma   90.00
#
_symmetry.space_group_name_H-M   'P 1'
#
loop_
_entity.id
_entity.type
_entity.pdbx_description
1 polymer ?
#
loop_
_entity_poly.entity_id
_entity_poly.type
_entity_poly.pdbx_seq_one_letter_code
_entity_poly.pdbx_strand_id
1 'polypeptide(L)'
;MTAAKKIRLGVRANWRQFALLVVINAFVGGVVGVERSTLAPLAEHDFHLASRAAILSFLISFGLVKATSNFIAGRLADRFGRRTVLLAGWMAALPVPILIIFAPSWGWVVFANVLLGLSQGLTWSTTVNVKIDIVGPRRRGFALGMNEASGYLAVSAAAAAAGFLAATYGLRPVPYLLAEGLAGCGLLLSLLTRDTAGHVELESAGVVRTGSLRNLTTNVSFRDRTMSSACQAGLVNNLNDGMAWALLPLFFAANGLGLREIGLLAATYPAIWGAGQLFTGWFSDHAGRKALIVAGMILQ
;
A
#
# COMPACT_ATOMS: atom_id res chain seq x y z
N MET A 1 -25.33 32.16 -7.17
CA MET A 1 -24.06 32.17 -6.40
C MET A 1 -24.16 31.11 -5.31
N THR A 2 -23.59 29.92 -5.52
CA THR A 2 -23.54 28.85 -4.53
C THR A 2 -22.57 29.26 -3.43
N ALA A 3 -23.03 29.35 -2.20
CA ALA A 3 -22.20 29.67 -1.04
C ALA A 3 -21.00 28.69 -0.99
N ALA A 4 -19.79 29.23 -1.11
CA ALA A 4 -18.57 28.44 -1.02
C ALA A 4 -18.60 27.65 0.30
N LYS A 5 -18.69 26.35 0.22
CA LYS A 5 -18.78 25.47 1.39
C LYS A 5 -17.52 25.68 2.23
N LYS A 6 -17.66 26.29 3.40
CA LYS A 6 -16.53 26.60 4.31
C LYS A 6 -15.76 25.34 4.62
N ILE A 7 -14.51 25.23 4.15
CA ILE A 7 -13.63 24.09 4.37
C ILE A 7 -13.36 23.97 5.88
N ARG A 8 -13.48 22.74 6.41
CA ARG A 8 -13.25 22.43 7.82
C ARG A 8 -12.36 21.21 7.95
N LEU A 9 -11.37 21.26 8.81
CA LEU A 9 -10.55 20.11 9.18
C LEU A 9 -11.27 19.23 10.22
N GLY A 10 -10.91 17.96 10.24
CA GLY A 10 -11.39 16.98 11.22
C GLY A 10 -12.21 15.85 10.64
N VAL A 11 -12.10 14.67 11.27
CA VAL A 11 -12.79 13.44 10.83
C VAL A 11 -14.31 13.62 10.80
N ARG A 12 -14.90 14.24 11.83
CA ARG A 12 -16.38 14.44 11.90
C ARG A 12 -16.88 15.31 10.76
N ALA A 13 -16.16 16.37 10.39
CA ALA A 13 -16.53 17.28 9.32
C ALA A 13 -16.42 16.61 7.94
N ASN A 14 -15.51 15.67 7.76
CA ASN A 14 -15.16 15.01 6.51
C ASN A 14 -15.39 13.49 6.53
N TRP A 15 -16.25 12.97 7.41
CA TRP A 15 -16.39 11.53 7.66
C TRP A 15 -16.70 10.70 6.41
N ARG A 16 -17.53 11.23 5.50
CA ARG A 16 -17.89 10.55 4.24
C ARG A 16 -16.68 10.36 3.33
N GLN A 17 -15.87 11.40 3.17
CA GLN A 17 -14.64 11.34 2.39
C GLN A 17 -13.62 10.44 3.08
N PHE A 18 -13.50 10.53 4.40
CA PHE A 18 -12.61 9.67 5.17
C PHE A 18 -12.98 8.20 5.05
N ALA A 19 -14.24 7.84 5.25
CA ALA A 19 -14.73 6.47 5.10
C ALA A 19 -14.55 5.94 3.68
N LEU A 20 -14.86 6.75 2.65
CA LEU A 20 -14.63 6.39 1.25
C LEU A 20 -13.15 6.05 1.00
N LEU A 21 -12.22 6.86 1.52
CA LEU A 21 -10.78 6.61 1.37
C LEU A 21 -10.29 5.39 2.15
N VAL A 22 -10.92 5.05 3.28
CA VAL A 22 -10.64 3.79 4.01
C VAL A 22 -11.03 2.60 3.15
N VAL A 23 -12.22 2.63 2.53
CA VAL A 23 -12.68 1.58 1.62
C VAL A 23 -11.81 1.49 0.36
N ILE A 24 -11.48 2.62 -0.27
CA ILE A 24 -10.58 2.64 -1.43
C ILE A 24 -9.23 2.01 -1.09
N ASN A 25 -8.67 2.34 0.10
CA ASN A 25 -7.39 1.76 0.51
C ASN A 25 -7.47 0.25 0.80
N ALA A 26 -8.63 -0.25 1.23
CA ALA A 26 -8.85 -1.69 1.31
C ALA A 26 -8.77 -2.36 -0.07
N PHE A 27 -9.32 -1.77 -1.13
CA PHE A 27 -9.15 -2.27 -2.49
C PHE A 27 -7.69 -2.20 -2.96
N VAL A 28 -6.95 -1.11 -2.61
CA VAL A 28 -5.51 -1.02 -2.90
C VAL A 28 -4.74 -2.17 -2.27
N GLY A 29 -5.00 -2.47 -1.00
CA GLY A 29 -4.41 -3.61 -0.29
C GLY A 29 -4.84 -4.96 -0.88
N GLY A 30 -6.12 -5.10 -1.21
CA GLY A 30 -6.66 -6.34 -1.76
C GLY A 30 -5.99 -6.80 -3.05
N VAL A 31 -5.68 -5.88 -3.96
CA VAL A 31 -4.95 -6.20 -5.21
C VAL A 31 -3.58 -6.82 -4.91
N VAL A 32 -2.81 -6.24 -3.99
CA VAL A 32 -1.51 -6.80 -3.56
C VAL A 32 -1.69 -8.13 -2.84
N GLY A 33 -2.76 -8.25 -2.04
CA GLY A 33 -3.03 -9.45 -1.25
C GLY A 33 -3.14 -10.72 -2.09
N VAL A 34 -3.73 -10.64 -3.28
CA VAL A 34 -3.82 -11.77 -4.21
C VAL A 34 -2.43 -12.30 -4.58
N GLU A 35 -1.49 -11.42 -4.87
CA GLU A 35 -0.14 -11.82 -5.27
C GLU A 35 0.69 -12.41 -4.12
N ARG A 36 0.38 -12.06 -2.87
CA ARG A 36 1.12 -12.57 -1.70
C ARG A 36 1.07 -14.09 -1.53
N SER A 37 0.00 -14.73 -1.98
CA SER A 37 -0.15 -16.17 -1.87
C SER A 37 0.00 -16.90 -3.20
N THR A 38 0.00 -16.22 -4.33
CA THR A 38 -0.08 -16.85 -5.64
C THR A 38 1.20 -16.71 -6.48
N LEU A 39 1.95 -15.60 -6.38
CA LEU A 39 3.09 -15.36 -7.29
C LEU A 39 4.24 -16.34 -7.12
N ALA A 40 4.64 -16.65 -5.90
CA ALA A 40 5.73 -17.59 -5.66
C ALA A 40 5.38 -19.01 -6.14
N PRO A 41 4.20 -19.59 -5.79
CA PRO A 41 3.75 -20.85 -6.38
C PRO A 41 3.60 -20.79 -7.91
N LEU A 42 3.12 -19.68 -8.47
CA LEU A 42 2.99 -19.52 -9.92
C LEU A 42 4.34 -19.61 -10.64
N ALA A 43 5.39 -19.04 -10.06
CA ALA A 43 6.75 -19.10 -10.60
C ALA A 43 7.26 -20.55 -10.68
N GLU A 44 7.01 -21.35 -9.65
CA GLU A 44 7.45 -22.72 -9.57
C GLU A 44 6.60 -23.66 -10.45
N HIS A 45 5.26 -23.56 -10.37
CA HIS A 45 4.35 -24.49 -11.03
C HIS A 45 4.17 -24.20 -12.53
N ASP A 46 3.92 -22.94 -12.90
CA ASP A 46 3.56 -22.59 -14.27
C ASP A 46 4.78 -22.22 -15.13
N PHE A 47 5.80 -21.60 -14.50
CA PHE A 47 7.01 -21.16 -15.21
C PHE A 47 8.23 -22.04 -14.93
N HIS A 48 8.10 -23.07 -14.08
CA HIS A 48 9.14 -24.05 -13.74
C HIS A 48 10.48 -23.42 -13.33
N LEU A 49 10.41 -22.30 -12.60
CA LEU A 49 11.61 -21.61 -12.15
C LEU A 49 12.22 -22.31 -10.94
N ALA A 50 13.42 -22.85 -11.11
CA ALA A 50 14.19 -23.46 -10.01
C ALA A 50 14.98 -22.43 -9.20
N SER A 51 15.33 -21.28 -9.77
CA SER A 51 16.14 -20.26 -9.11
C SER A 51 15.29 -19.36 -8.24
N ARG A 52 15.53 -19.37 -6.94
CA ARG A 52 14.87 -18.44 -5.99
C ARG A 52 15.10 -16.97 -6.35
N ALA A 53 16.31 -16.62 -6.82
CA ALA A 53 16.61 -15.26 -7.27
C ALA A 53 15.76 -14.85 -8.47
N ALA A 54 15.52 -15.77 -9.42
CA ALA A 54 14.63 -15.53 -10.56
C ALA A 54 13.18 -15.35 -10.09
N ILE A 55 12.71 -16.18 -9.17
CA ILE A 55 11.37 -16.05 -8.58
C ILE A 55 11.21 -14.70 -7.90
N LEU A 56 12.19 -14.28 -7.09
CA LEU A 56 12.12 -13.02 -6.33
C LEU A 56 12.30 -11.76 -7.18
N SER A 57 12.59 -11.88 -8.49
CA SER A 57 12.76 -10.74 -9.40
C SER A 57 11.53 -9.82 -9.46
N PHE A 58 10.31 -10.38 -9.29
CA PHE A 58 9.08 -9.59 -9.23
C PHE A 58 9.07 -8.62 -8.04
N LEU A 59 9.56 -9.07 -6.87
CA LEU A 59 9.61 -8.24 -5.67
C LEU A 59 10.59 -7.08 -5.82
N ILE A 60 11.73 -7.31 -6.46
CA ILE A 60 12.73 -6.27 -6.73
C ILE A 60 12.14 -5.22 -7.67
N SER A 61 11.51 -5.64 -8.77
CA SER A 61 10.88 -4.73 -9.72
C SER A 61 9.75 -3.92 -9.08
N PHE A 62 8.86 -4.58 -8.35
CA PHE A 62 7.80 -3.94 -7.57
C PHE A 62 8.35 -2.93 -6.56
N GLY A 63 9.31 -3.34 -5.74
CA GLY A 63 9.85 -2.53 -4.65
C GLY A 63 10.57 -1.28 -5.13
N LEU A 64 11.41 -1.38 -6.17
CA LEU A 64 12.13 -0.24 -6.74
C LEU A 64 11.16 0.78 -7.36
N VAL A 65 10.18 0.30 -8.12
CA VAL A 65 9.19 1.18 -8.75
C VAL A 65 8.26 1.80 -7.70
N LYS A 66 7.80 1.03 -6.72
CA LYS A 66 6.99 1.55 -5.61
C LYS A 66 7.73 2.62 -4.81
N ALA A 67 9.00 2.40 -4.48
CA ALA A 67 9.81 3.38 -3.76
C ALA A 67 9.95 4.68 -4.55
N THR A 68 10.28 4.60 -5.83
CA THR A 68 10.39 5.77 -6.71
C THR A 68 9.05 6.49 -6.85
N SER A 69 7.96 5.74 -7.06
CA SER A 69 6.61 6.29 -7.20
C SER A 69 6.14 6.97 -5.91
N ASN A 70 6.39 6.38 -4.73
CA ASN A 70 6.11 6.99 -3.43
C ASN A 70 6.84 8.33 -3.28
N PHE A 71 8.11 8.38 -3.67
CA PHE A 71 8.93 9.58 -3.57
C PHE A 71 8.39 10.75 -4.40
N ILE A 72 7.85 10.47 -5.60
CA ILE A 72 7.32 11.49 -6.50
C ILE A 72 5.82 11.75 -6.31
N ALA A 73 5.07 10.82 -5.68
CA ALA A 73 3.61 10.88 -5.55
C ALA A 73 3.12 12.19 -4.91
N GLY A 74 3.80 12.66 -3.86
CA GLY A 74 3.45 13.92 -3.21
C GLY A 74 3.53 15.11 -4.16
N ARG A 75 4.61 15.21 -4.95
CA ARG A 75 4.77 16.30 -5.94
C ARG A 75 3.74 16.23 -7.05
N LEU A 76 3.47 15.02 -7.55
CA LEU A 76 2.45 14.82 -8.58
C LEU A 76 1.08 15.24 -8.04
N ALA A 77 0.78 14.89 -6.79
CA ALA A 77 -0.45 15.25 -6.13
C ALA A 77 -0.58 16.77 -5.87
N ASP A 78 0.52 17.46 -5.56
CA ASP A 78 0.54 18.93 -5.43
C ASP A 78 0.36 19.63 -6.78
N ARG A 79 0.87 19.06 -7.88
CA ARG A 79 0.81 19.64 -9.22
C ARG A 79 -0.49 19.34 -9.96
N PHE A 80 -0.98 18.12 -9.89
CA PHE A 80 -2.11 17.61 -10.69
C PHE A 80 -3.38 17.35 -9.89
N GLY A 81 -3.32 17.54 -8.56
CA GLY A 81 -4.40 17.23 -7.63
C GLY A 81 -4.37 15.77 -7.15
N ARG A 82 -4.83 15.56 -5.90
CA ARG A 82 -4.83 14.24 -5.26
C ARG A 82 -5.68 13.23 -6.02
N ARG A 83 -6.86 13.64 -6.47
CA ARG A 83 -7.79 12.79 -7.22
C ARG A 83 -7.18 12.27 -8.52
N THR A 84 -6.52 13.14 -9.28
CA THR A 84 -5.90 12.76 -10.57
C THR A 84 -4.81 11.71 -10.36
N VAL A 85 -3.94 11.88 -9.36
CA VAL A 85 -2.88 10.92 -9.04
C VAL A 85 -3.44 9.58 -8.59
N LEU A 86 -4.50 9.58 -7.78
CA LEU A 86 -5.19 8.36 -7.36
C LEU A 86 -5.76 7.60 -8.55
N LEU A 87 -6.44 8.29 -9.48
CA LEU A 87 -6.98 7.68 -10.70
C LEU A 87 -5.87 7.15 -11.61
N ALA A 88 -4.78 7.89 -11.80
CA ALA A 88 -3.61 7.43 -12.56
C ALA A 88 -3.01 6.15 -11.97
N GLY A 89 -2.95 6.06 -10.63
CA GLY A 89 -2.51 4.83 -9.95
C GLY A 89 -3.42 3.64 -10.23
N TRP A 90 -4.74 3.82 -10.27
CA TRP A 90 -5.68 2.75 -10.62
C TRP A 90 -5.58 2.35 -12.10
N MET A 91 -5.37 3.31 -13.01
CA MET A 91 -5.14 3.01 -14.43
C MET A 91 -3.88 2.14 -14.63
N ALA A 92 -2.87 2.29 -13.79
CA ALA A 92 -1.71 1.41 -13.79
C ALA A 92 -2.00 0.03 -13.16
N ALA A 93 -2.99 -0.08 -12.26
CA ALA A 93 -3.37 -1.35 -11.64
C ALA A 93 -4.15 -2.28 -12.58
N LEU A 94 -5.09 -1.74 -13.36
CA LEU A 94 -6.00 -2.53 -14.21
C LEU A 94 -5.30 -3.51 -15.15
N PRO A 95 -4.21 -3.19 -15.86
CA PRO A 95 -3.56 -4.16 -16.73
C PRO A 95 -2.81 -5.26 -15.98
N VAL A 96 -2.52 -5.10 -14.68
CA VAL A 96 -1.67 -6.03 -13.92
C VAL A 96 -2.23 -7.46 -13.87
N PRO A 97 -3.45 -7.71 -13.40
CA PRO A 97 -4.01 -9.06 -13.35
C PRO A 97 -4.15 -9.68 -14.74
N ILE A 98 -4.51 -8.87 -15.72
CA ILE A 98 -4.67 -9.31 -17.12
C ILE A 98 -3.32 -9.79 -17.68
N LEU A 99 -2.25 -9.01 -17.46
CA LEU A 99 -0.89 -9.37 -17.89
C LEU A 99 -0.44 -10.69 -17.24
N ILE A 100 -0.76 -10.93 -15.97
CA ILE A 100 -0.39 -12.17 -15.28
C ILE A 100 -1.21 -13.36 -15.80
N ILE A 101 -2.51 -13.18 -16.02
CA ILE A 101 -3.38 -14.24 -16.57
C ILE A 101 -2.84 -14.75 -17.90
N PHE A 102 -2.46 -13.84 -18.80
CA PHE A 102 -2.01 -14.16 -20.16
C PHE A 102 -0.49 -14.19 -20.30
N ALA A 103 0.28 -14.15 -19.20
CA ALA A 103 1.73 -14.14 -19.23
C ALA A 103 2.31 -15.37 -19.96
N PRO A 104 3.00 -15.21 -21.08
CA PRO A 104 3.67 -16.32 -21.78
C PRO A 104 5.03 -16.67 -21.15
N SER A 105 5.60 -15.78 -20.34
CA SER A 105 6.88 -15.96 -19.67
C SER A 105 6.92 -15.16 -18.35
N TRP A 106 7.85 -15.52 -17.47
CA TRP A 106 8.05 -14.82 -16.21
C TRP A 106 8.38 -13.33 -16.35
N GLY A 107 9.03 -12.94 -17.45
CA GLY A 107 9.31 -11.52 -17.76
C GLY A 107 8.05 -10.66 -17.82
N TRP A 108 6.92 -11.21 -18.28
CA TRP A 108 5.63 -10.51 -18.28
C TRP A 108 5.09 -10.31 -16.88
N VAL A 109 5.27 -11.29 -15.98
CA VAL A 109 4.91 -11.17 -14.55
C VAL A 109 5.77 -10.09 -13.87
N VAL A 110 7.07 -10.06 -14.15
CA VAL A 110 7.98 -9.02 -13.66
C VAL A 110 7.55 -7.64 -14.15
N PHE A 111 7.17 -7.51 -15.44
CA PHE A 111 6.66 -6.26 -15.99
C PHE A 111 5.32 -5.86 -15.36
N ALA A 112 4.40 -6.80 -15.14
CA ALA A 112 3.16 -6.54 -14.41
C ALA A 112 3.45 -5.98 -13.01
N ASN A 113 4.46 -6.49 -12.33
CA ASN A 113 4.89 -6.00 -11.02
C ASN A 113 5.55 -4.61 -11.05
N VAL A 114 6.14 -4.20 -12.17
CA VAL A 114 6.52 -2.78 -12.39
C VAL A 114 5.28 -1.89 -12.36
N LEU A 115 4.23 -2.26 -13.07
CA LEU A 115 2.96 -1.52 -13.08
C LEU A 115 2.27 -1.55 -11.73
N LEU A 116 2.30 -2.68 -11.03
CA LEU A 116 1.77 -2.78 -9.67
C LEU A 116 2.54 -1.88 -8.70
N GLY A 117 3.86 -1.83 -8.79
CA GLY A 117 4.70 -0.93 -8.01
C GLY A 117 4.35 0.54 -8.23
N LEU A 118 4.16 0.94 -9.50
CA LEU A 118 3.69 2.28 -9.87
C LEU A 118 2.31 2.57 -9.27
N SER A 119 1.37 1.66 -9.47
CA SER A 119 0.01 1.76 -8.91
C SER A 119 0.04 1.92 -7.39
N GLN A 120 0.72 1.04 -6.70
CA GLN A 120 0.79 1.03 -5.23
C GLN A 120 1.46 2.30 -4.68
N GLY A 121 2.52 2.77 -5.33
CA GLY A 121 3.19 4.02 -4.97
C GLY A 121 2.28 5.23 -5.11
N LEU A 122 1.48 5.31 -6.16
CA LEU A 122 0.56 6.42 -6.39
C LEU A 122 -0.71 6.30 -5.52
N THR A 123 -1.37 5.15 -5.49
CA THR A 123 -2.67 4.99 -4.80
C THR A 123 -2.52 5.01 -3.29
N TRP A 124 -1.60 4.19 -2.73
CA TRP A 124 -1.39 4.12 -1.29
C TRP A 124 -0.95 5.47 -0.71
N SER A 125 0.06 6.10 -1.32
CA SER A 125 0.52 7.42 -0.87
C SER A 125 -0.57 8.48 -0.96
N THR A 126 -1.38 8.46 -2.01
CA THR A 126 -2.44 9.44 -2.18
C THR A 126 -3.56 9.25 -1.15
N THR A 127 -3.98 8.01 -0.87
CA THR A 127 -5.00 7.75 0.17
C THR A 127 -4.52 8.17 1.56
N VAL A 128 -3.23 8.01 1.87
CA VAL A 128 -2.59 8.54 3.08
C VAL A 128 -2.66 10.06 3.10
N ASN A 129 -2.16 10.73 2.05
CA ASN A 129 -2.07 12.18 1.98
C ASN A 129 -3.45 12.84 2.12
N VAL A 130 -4.45 12.35 1.38
CA VAL A 130 -5.82 12.90 1.46
C VAL A 130 -6.42 12.76 2.85
N LYS A 131 -6.19 11.62 3.56
CA LYS A 131 -6.66 11.45 4.93
C LYS A 131 -5.99 12.42 5.89
N ILE A 132 -4.68 12.64 5.75
CA ILE A 132 -3.94 13.61 6.55
C ILE A 132 -4.45 15.02 6.30
N ASP A 133 -4.64 15.40 5.02
CA ASP A 133 -5.13 16.74 4.62
C ASP A 133 -6.49 17.06 5.27
N ILE A 134 -7.42 16.10 5.29
CA ILE A 134 -8.79 16.34 5.81
C ILE A 134 -8.90 16.25 7.33
N VAL A 135 -8.00 15.51 7.98
CA VAL A 135 -8.06 15.27 9.44
C VAL A 135 -7.36 16.39 10.22
N GLY A 136 -6.28 16.93 9.67
CA GLY A 136 -5.47 17.95 10.31
C GLY A 136 -4.50 17.39 11.37
N PRO A 137 -3.70 18.24 12.04
CA PRO A 137 -2.50 17.84 12.77
C PRO A 137 -2.76 16.97 14.03
N ARG A 138 -3.91 17.14 14.69
CA ARG A 138 -4.18 16.51 16.01
C ARG A 138 -4.49 15.02 15.98
N ARG A 139 -4.92 14.46 14.83
CA ARG A 139 -5.35 13.06 14.69
C ARG A 139 -4.69 12.35 13.52
N ARG A 140 -3.46 12.72 13.21
CA ARG A 140 -2.70 12.08 12.10
C ARG A 140 -2.37 10.62 12.40
N GLY A 141 -2.07 10.28 13.65
CA GLY A 141 -1.82 8.90 14.04
C GLY A 141 -3.04 8.01 13.82
N PHE A 142 -4.21 8.46 14.26
CA PHE A 142 -5.48 7.77 13.98
C PHE A 142 -5.75 7.61 12.48
N ALA A 143 -5.54 8.67 11.69
CA ALA A 143 -5.77 8.63 10.24
C ALA A 143 -4.83 7.64 9.53
N LEU A 144 -3.56 7.62 9.91
CA LEU A 144 -2.56 6.68 9.40
C LEU A 144 -2.86 5.25 9.85
N GLY A 145 -3.20 5.04 11.13
CA GLY A 145 -3.59 3.74 11.65
C GLY A 145 -4.78 3.15 10.92
N MET A 146 -5.82 3.94 10.64
CA MET A 146 -6.98 3.53 9.84
C MET A 146 -6.60 3.22 8.37
N ASN A 147 -5.66 3.99 7.79
CA ASN A 147 -5.15 3.70 6.46
C ASN A 147 -4.48 2.34 6.42
N GLU A 148 -3.49 2.14 7.26
CA GLU A 148 -2.72 0.89 7.31
C GLU A 148 -3.60 -0.31 7.69
N ALA A 149 -4.48 -0.15 8.67
CA ALA A 149 -5.42 -1.21 9.06
C ALA A 149 -6.30 -1.64 7.88
N SER A 150 -6.93 -0.70 7.19
CA SER A 150 -7.80 -1.02 6.05
C SER A 150 -7.04 -1.71 4.92
N GLY A 151 -5.84 -1.24 4.60
CA GLY A 151 -4.99 -1.83 3.57
C GLY A 151 -4.54 -3.24 3.93
N TYR A 152 -3.90 -3.42 5.09
CA TYR A 152 -3.32 -4.70 5.48
C TYR A 152 -4.36 -5.77 5.85
N LEU A 153 -5.50 -5.40 6.46
CA LEU A 153 -6.60 -6.35 6.66
C LEU A 153 -7.17 -6.85 5.32
N ALA A 154 -7.25 -5.96 4.31
CA ALA A 154 -7.65 -6.36 2.97
C ALA A 154 -6.58 -7.19 2.25
N VAL A 155 -5.28 -6.88 2.43
CA VAL A 155 -4.18 -7.76 1.98
C VAL A 155 -4.36 -9.16 2.55
N SER A 156 -4.61 -9.27 3.85
CA SER A 156 -4.84 -10.55 4.53
C SER A 156 -6.03 -11.32 3.95
N ALA A 157 -7.18 -10.67 3.88
CA ALA A 157 -8.39 -11.29 3.36
C ALA A 157 -8.22 -11.76 1.90
N ALA A 158 -7.59 -10.93 1.06
CA ALA A 158 -7.35 -11.25 -0.34
C ALA A 158 -6.30 -12.38 -0.51
N ALA A 159 -5.26 -12.44 0.33
CA ALA A 159 -4.27 -13.52 0.31
C ALA A 159 -4.91 -14.86 0.67
N ALA A 160 -5.75 -14.90 1.72
CA ALA A 160 -6.48 -16.09 2.09
C ALA A 160 -7.47 -16.53 0.99
N ALA A 161 -8.25 -15.59 0.45
CA ALA A 161 -9.19 -15.86 -0.63
C ALA A 161 -8.48 -16.37 -1.90
N ALA A 162 -7.38 -15.75 -2.30
CA ALA A 162 -6.59 -16.14 -3.47
C ALA A 162 -5.96 -17.52 -3.30
N GLY A 163 -5.44 -17.85 -2.12
CA GLY A 163 -4.94 -19.20 -1.81
C GLY A 163 -6.04 -20.27 -1.90
N PHE A 164 -7.24 -19.99 -1.39
CA PHE A 164 -8.39 -20.86 -1.52
C PHE A 164 -8.84 -21.04 -2.99
N LEU A 165 -8.93 -19.92 -3.74
CA LEU A 165 -9.29 -19.95 -5.16
C LEU A 165 -8.23 -20.70 -5.99
N ALA A 166 -6.94 -20.47 -5.70
CA ALA A 166 -5.85 -21.18 -6.36
C ALA A 166 -5.87 -22.68 -6.10
N ALA A 167 -6.18 -23.10 -4.88
CA ALA A 167 -6.31 -24.50 -4.53
C ALA A 167 -7.50 -25.19 -5.24
N THR A 168 -8.58 -24.44 -5.52
CA THR A 168 -9.80 -25.00 -6.11
C THR A 168 -9.81 -24.93 -7.63
N TYR A 169 -9.34 -23.82 -8.21
CA TYR A 169 -9.47 -23.50 -9.63
C TYR A 169 -8.12 -23.35 -10.35
N GLY A 170 -7.00 -23.56 -9.64
CA GLY A 170 -5.65 -23.35 -10.17
C GLY A 170 -5.16 -21.91 -9.97
N LEU A 171 -3.86 -21.73 -10.20
CA LEU A 171 -3.17 -20.45 -9.96
C LEU A 171 -3.60 -19.34 -10.93
N ARG A 172 -4.09 -19.69 -12.12
CA ARG A 172 -4.67 -18.80 -13.13
C ARG A 172 -5.91 -19.41 -13.75
N PRO A 173 -6.93 -18.63 -14.20
CA PRO A 173 -7.06 -17.17 -14.14
C PRO A 173 -7.75 -16.66 -12.86
N VAL A 174 -8.47 -17.53 -12.11
CA VAL A 174 -9.50 -17.14 -11.13
C VAL A 174 -8.99 -16.23 -10.01
N PRO A 175 -7.83 -16.46 -9.35
CA PRO A 175 -7.32 -15.53 -8.34
C PRO A 175 -7.08 -14.12 -8.89
N TYR A 176 -6.60 -14.01 -10.13
CA TYR A 176 -6.31 -12.71 -10.75
C TYR A 176 -7.58 -11.99 -11.26
N LEU A 177 -8.66 -12.72 -11.57
CA LEU A 177 -9.97 -12.11 -11.80
C LEU A 177 -10.53 -11.45 -10.53
N LEU A 178 -10.24 -12.00 -9.35
CA LEU A 178 -10.53 -11.32 -8.09
C LEU A 178 -9.75 -10.00 -7.99
N ALA A 179 -8.44 -10.01 -8.31
CA ALA A 179 -7.62 -8.79 -8.29
C ALA A 179 -8.15 -7.73 -9.28
N GLU A 180 -8.59 -8.15 -10.48
CA GLU A 180 -9.19 -7.27 -11.48
C GLU A 180 -10.47 -6.62 -10.97
N GLY A 181 -11.36 -7.42 -10.36
CA GLY A 181 -12.59 -6.91 -9.74
C GLY A 181 -12.31 -5.89 -8.64
N LEU A 182 -11.30 -6.16 -7.79
CA LEU A 182 -10.87 -5.23 -6.74
C LEU A 182 -10.32 -3.93 -7.33
N ALA A 183 -9.49 -4.01 -8.38
CA ALA A 183 -8.95 -2.83 -9.07
C ALA A 183 -10.04 -1.98 -9.72
N GLY A 184 -10.99 -2.63 -10.42
CA GLY A 184 -12.14 -1.96 -11.02
C GLY A 184 -13.03 -1.25 -10.00
N CYS A 185 -13.36 -1.94 -8.88
CA CYS A 185 -14.12 -1.33 -7.78
C CYS A 185 -13.37 -0.14 -7.15
N GLY A 186 -12.05 -0.30 -6.91
CA GLY A 186 -11.20 0.77 -6.40
C GLY A 186 -11.18 2.00 -7.30
N LEU A 187 -11.06 1.80 -8.61
CA LEU A 187 -11.14 2.88 -9.61
C LEU A 187 -12.50 3.59 -9.57
N LEU A 188 -13.60 2.83 -9.63
CA LEU A 188 -14.94 3.39 -9.62
C LEU A 188 -15.23 4.21 -8.36
N LEU A 189 -14.87 3.70 -7.19
CA LEU A 189 -15.01 4.45 -5.94
C LEU A 189 -14.11 5.69 -5.90
N SER A 190 -12.93 5.63 -6.52
CA SER A 190 -12.01 6.78 -6.58
C SER A 190 -12.55 7.93 -7.43
N LEU A 191 -13.47 7.66 -8.37
CA LEU A 191 -14.18 8.71 -9.11
C LEU A 191 -15.05 9.59 -8.19
N LEU A 192 -15.48 9.07 -7.03
CA LEU A 192 -16.28 9.79 -6.04
C LEU A 192 -15.44 10.64 -5.08
N THR A 193 -14.12 10.52 -5.11
CA THR A 193 -13.23 11.30 -4.25
C THR A 193 -13.20 12.77 -4.65
N ARG A 194 -13.04 13.63 -3.64
CA ARG A 194 -12.89 15.08 -3.83
C ARG A 194 -11.43 15.45 -3.64
N ASP A 195 -10.98 16.45 -4.37
CA ASP A 195 -9.65 17.02 -4.16
C ASP A 195 -9.55 17.75 -2.82
N THR A 196 -8.34 17.78 -2.25
CA THR A 196 -8.09 18.37 -0.92
C THR A 196 -7.18 19.58 -0.94
N ALA A 197 -6.91 20.18 -2.10
CA ALA A 197 -6.05 21.37 -2.23
C ALA A 197 -6.44 22.48 -1.22
N GLY A 198 -7.73 22.79 -1.10
CA GLY A 198 -8.19 23.79 -0.15
C GLY A 198 -7.99 23.43 1.34
N HIS A 199 -7.96 22.12 1.69
CA HIS A 199 -7.62 21.70 3.06
C HIS A 199 -6.13 21.89 3.34
N VAL A 200 -5.26 21.65 2.34
CA VAL A 200 -3.82 21.90 2.41
C VAL A 200 -3.55 23.39 2.55
N GLU A 201 -4.22 24.24 1.78
CA GLU A 201 -4.10 25.71 1.89
C GLU A 201 -4.51 26.19 3.29
N LEU A 202 -5.62 25.68 3.83
CA LEU A 202 -6.10 26.03 5.16
C LEU A 202 -5.10 25.62 6.26
N GLU A 203 -4.48 24.44 6.15
CA GLU A 203 -3.49 23.96 7.13
C GLU A 203 -2.15 24.71 7.00
N SER A 204 -1.74 25.06 5.78
CA SER A 204 -0.47 25.76 5.52
C SER A 204 -0.57 27.28 5.63
N ALA A 205 -1.75 27.83 5.93
CA ALA A 205 -1.92 29.24 6.13
C ALA A 205 -1.01 29.77 7.26
N GLY A 206 -0.06 30.64 6.90
CA GLY A 206 0.94 31.18 7.83
C GLY A 206 2.27 30.42 7.90
N VAL A 207 2.44 29.33 7.16
CA VAL A 207 3.73 28.61 7.07
C VAL A 207 4.50 29.07 5.83
N VAL A 208 5.65 29.71 6.03
CA VAL A 208 6.56 30.08 4.94
C VAL A 208 7.30 28.82 4.47
N ARG A 209 7.05 28.40 3.23
CA ARG A 209 7.80 27.30 2.61
C ARG A 209 9.19 27.82 2.20
N THR A 210 10.21 27.51 3.01
CA THR A 210 11.61 27.81 2.71
C THR A 210 12.36 26.54 2.37
N GLY A 211 13.06 26.52 1.23
CA GLY A 211 14.05 25.51 0.90
C GLY A 211 13.84 24.75 -0.42
N SER A 212 14.98 24.36 -1.02
CA SER A 212 15.01 23.46 -2.18
C SER A 212 14.66 22.03 -1.75
N LEU A 213 13.92 21.31 -2.60
CA LEU A 213 13.54 19.89 -2.35
C LEU A 213 14.75 18.95 -2.20
N ARG A 214 15.84 19.21 -2.92
CA ARG A 214 17.09 18.46 -2.76
C ARG A 214 17.62 18.60 -1.33
N ASN A 215 17.60 19.81 -0.78
CA ASN A 215 18.03 20.07 0.60
C ASN A 215 17.07 19.41 1.61
N LEU A 216 15.76 19.44 1.33
CA LEU A 216 14.76 18.79 2.19
C LEU A 216 14.99 17.27 2.25
N THR A 217 15.14 16.61 1.11
CA THR A 217 15.39 15.15 1.04
C THR A 217 16.66 14.76 1.77
N THR A 218 17.77 15.48 1.50
CA THR A 218 19.06 15.22 2.16
C THR A 218 18.96 15.45 3.67
N ASN A 219 18.28 16.49 4.10
CA ASN A 219 18.11 16.79 5.52
C ASN A 219 17.27 15.71 6.21
N VAL A 220 16.10 15.35 5.67
CA VAL A 220 15.19 14.36 6.26
C VAL A 220 15.83 12.97 6.29
N SER A 221 16.48 12.54 5.20
CA SER A 221 16.98 11.17 5.10
C SER A 221 18.32 10.94 5.80
N PHE A 222 19.18 11.99 5.94
CA PHE A 222 20.56 11.78 6.37
C PHE A 222 21.08 12.76 7.42
N ARG A 223 20.61 14.02 7.48
CA ARG A 223 21.17 15.04 8.37
C ARG A 223 20.39 15.22 9.67
N ASP A 224 19.06 15.24 9.60
CA ASP A 224 18.25 15.32 10.81
C ASP A 224 18.23 13.94 11.50
N ARG A 225 18.76 13.85 12.71
CA ARG A 225 18.91 12.58 13.45
C ARG A 225 17.56 11.91 13.71
N THR A 226 16.53 12.68 14.03
CA THR A 226 15.20 12.15 14.33
C THR A 226 14.54 11.61 13.08
N MET A 227 14.54 12.38 11.99
CA MET A 227 13.93 11.99 10.73
C MET A 227 14.69 10.83 10.07
N SER A 228 16.02 10.90 10.06
CA SER A 228 16.88 9.81 9.53
C SER A 228 16.66 8.50 10.28
N SER A 229 16.59 8.52 11.62
CA SER A 229 16.29 7.32 12.42
C SER A 229 14.91 6.75 12.09
N ALA A 230 13.90 7.60 11.90
CA ALA A 230 12.56 7.16 11.49
C ALA A 230 12.57 6.55 10.08
N CYS A 231 13.32 7.13 9.13
CA CYS A 231 13.50 6.58 7.79
C CYS A 231 14.18 5.20 7.83
N GLN A 232 15.22 5.02 8.66
CA GLN A 232 15.90 3.74 8.82
C GLN A 232 14.99 2.67 9.45
N ALA A 233 14.23 3.02 10.50
CA ALA A 233 13.24 2.12 11.07
C ALA A 233 12.19 1.69 10.03
N GLY A 234 11.71 2.63 9.22
CA GLY A 234 10.80 2.33 8.11
C GLY A 234 11.42 1.43 7.05
N LEU A 235 12.71 1.59 6.74
CA LEU A 235 13.43 0.71 5.80
C LEU A 235 13.48 -0.72 6.33
N VAL A 236 13.92 -0.94 7.58
CA VAL A 236 13.99 -2.27 8.20
C VAL A 236 12.62 -2.93 8.24
N ASN A 237 11.59 -2.18 8.62
CA ASN A 237 10.21 -2.65 8.63
C ASN A 237 9.71 -3.09 7.24
N ASN A 238 10.02 -2.34 6.18
CA ASN A 238 9.66 -2.74 4.81
C ASN A 238 10.49 -3.93 4.30
N LEU A 239 11.74 -4.10 4.73
CA LEU A 239 12.53 -5.31 4.44
C LEU A 239 11.88 -6.55 5.04
N ASN A 240 11.41 -6.47 6.30
CA ASN A 240 10.68 -7.55 6.95
C ASN A 240 9.37 -7.90 6.21
N ASP A 241 8.57 -6.90 5.82
CA ASP A 241 7.35 -7.13 5.02
C ASP A 241 7.68 -7.78 3.67
N GLY A 242 8.73 -7.34 2.99
CA GLY A 242 9.19 -7.93 1.74
C GLY A 242 9.66 -9.38 1.90
N MET A 243 10.39 -9.68 2.98
CA MET A 243 10.80 -11.03 3.32
C MET A 243 9.59 -11.94 3.58
N ALA A 244 8.64 -11.49 4.37
CA ALA A 244 7.42 -12.23 4.67
C ALA A 244 6.60 -12.50 3.40
N TRP A 245 6.50 -11.55 2.48
CA TRP A 245 5.80 -11.74 1.22
C TRP A 245 6.48 -12.75 0.30
N ALA A 246 7.79 -12.66 0.14
CA ALA A 246 8.50 -13.40 -0.89
C ALA A 246 9.01 -14.76 -0.42
N LEU A 247 9.57 -14.84 0.78
CA LEU A 247 10.25 -16.04 1.25
C LEU A 247 9.34 -17.01 2.00
N LEU A 248 8.36 -16.51 2.76
CA LEU A 248 7.50 -17.41 3.55
C LEU A 248 6.66 -18.33 2.67
N PRO A 249 5.99 -17.90 1.58
CA PRO A 249 5.26 -18.82 0.71
C PRO A 249 6.16 -19.90 0.09
N LEU A 250 7.39 -19.56 -0.33
CA LEU A 250 8.37 -20.54 -0.82
C LEU A 250 8.81 -21.53 0.26
N PHE A 251 9.03 -21.05 1.47
CA PHE A 251 9.35 -21.89 2.62
C PHE A 251 8.22 -22.87 2.93
N PHE A 252 6.98 -22.41 2.94
CA PHE A 252 5.81 -23.25 3.19
C PHE A 252 5.63 -24.31 2.11
N ALA A 253 5.76 -23.93 0.83
CA ALA A 253 5.70 -24.85 -0.30
C ALA A 253 6.80 -25.93 -0.21
N ALA A 254 8.04 -25.55 0.12
CA ALA A 254 9.16 -26.46 0.31
C ALA A 254 8.96 -27.46 1.46
N ASN A 255 8.09 -27.14 2.43
CA ASN A 255 7.70 -28.03 3.53
C ASN A 255 6.39 -28.81 3.24
N GLY A 256 5.92 -28.84 2.00
CA GLY A 256 4.81 -29.67 1.55
C GLY A 256 3.42 -29.10 1.85
N LEU A 257 3.31 -27.82 2.20
CA LEU A 257 2.00 -27.19 2.42
C LEU A 257 1.32 -26.92 1.07
N GLY A 258 0.00 -27.15 1.03
CA GLY A 258 -0.82 -26.86 -0.14
C GLY A 258 -1.13 -25.35 -0.28
N LEU A 259 -1.67 -24.98 -1.43
CA LEU A 259 -1.96 -23.57 -1.75
C LEU A 259 -2.93 -22.91 -0.76
N ARG A 260 -3.86 -23.69 -0.19
CA ARG A 260 -4.81 -23.21 0.82
C ARG A 260 -4.10 -22.84 2.12
N GLU A 261 -3.23 -23.71 2.60
CA GLU A 261 -2.46 -23.49 3.83
C GLU A 261 -1.49 -22.31 3.65
N ILE A 262 -0.82 -22.25 2.50
CA ILE A 262 0.06 -21.11 2.14
C ILE A 262 -0.73 -19.80 2.16
N GLY A 263 -1.93 -19.77 1.58
CA GLY A 263 -2.79 -18.59 1.58
C GLY A 263 -3.17 -18.12 2.99
N LEU A 264 -3.56 -19.04 3.88
CA LEU A 264 -3.91 -18.74 5.27
C LEU A 264 -2.71 -18.25 6.07
N LEU A 265 -1.55 -18.87 5.92
CA LEU A 265 -0.33 -18.46 6.60
C LEU A 265 0.20 -17.11 6.08
N ALA A 266 0.17 -16.89 4.76
CA ALA A 266 0.51 -15.60 4.16
C ALA A 266 -0.43 -14.47 4.60
N ALA A 267 -1.68 -14.80 4.93
CA ALA A 267 -2.66 -13.85 5.44
C ALA A 267 -2.40 -13.46 6.91
N THR A 268 -1.73 -14.29 7.70
CA THR A 268 -1.57 -14.09 9.15
C THR A 268 -0.75 -12.83 9.46
N TYR A 269 0.38 -12.64 8.78
CA TYR A 269 1.24 -11.47 8.98
C TYR A 269 0.50 -10.13 8.73
N PRO A 270 -0.11 -9.91 7.56
CA PRO A 270 -0.85 -8.68 7.31
C PRO A 270 -2.11 -8.53 8.18
N ALA A 271 -2.73 -9.61 8.67
CA ALA A 271 -3.84 -9.54 9.62
C ALA A 271 -3.42 -8.92 10.94
N ILE A 272 -2.32 -9.44 11.53
CA ILE A 272 -1.77 -8.95 12.79
C ILE A 272 -1.28 -7.51 12.63
N TRP A 273 -0.59 -7.21 11.53
CA TRP A 273 -0.15 -5.86 11.20
C TRP A 273 -1.34 -4.89 11.14
N GLY A 274 -2.35 -5.19 10.32
CA GLY A 274 -3.52 -4.34 10.16
C GLY A 274 -4.30 -4.13 11.46
N ALA A 275 -4.53 -5.20 12.23
CA ALA A 275 -5.21 -5.12 13.52
C ALA A 275 -4.40 -4.27 14.53
N GLY A 276 -3.09 -4.45 14.59
CA GLY A 276 -2.20 -3.67 15.46
C GLY A 276 -2.24 -2.17 15.18
N GLN A 277 -2.38 -1.77 13.90
CA GLN A 277 -2.42 -0.36 13.50
C GLN A 277 -3.63 0.41 14.05
N LEU A 278 -4.73 -0.26 14.32
CA LEU A 278 -5.90 0.38 14.96
C LEU A 278 -5.54 0.91 16.35
N PHE A 279 -4.77 0.13 17.12
CA PHE A 279 -4.33 0.51 18.47
C PHE A 279 -3.15 1.48 18.43
N THR A 280 -2.11 1.16 17.66
CA THR A 280 -0.88 1.96 17.62
C THR A 280 -1.11 3.33 17.01
N GLY A 281 -1.96 3.44 15.98
CA GLY A 281 -2.35 4.70 15.37
C GLY A 281 -3.04 5.65 16.35
N TRP A 282 -4.05 5.16 17.07
CA TRP A 282 -4.73 5.94 18.09
C TRP A 282 -3.82 6.28 19.27
N PHE A 283 -3.07 5.29 19.78
CA PHE A 283 -2.20 5.46 20.94
C PHE A 283 -1.06 6.45 20.64
N SER A 284 -0.55 6.48 19.41
CA SER A 284 0.53 7.40 18.99
C SER A 284 0.15 8.88 19.11
N ASP A 285 -1.12 9.21 18.95
CA ASP A 285 -1.63 10.58 19.10
C ASP A 285 -1.68 11.04 20.58
N HIS A 286 -1.65 10.09 21.56
CA HIS A 286 -1.76 10.35 22.99
C HIS A 286 -0.43 10.18 23.73
N ALA A 287 0.27 9.07 23.50
CA ALA A 287 1.51 8.72 24.22
C ALA A 287 2.79 9.08 23.47
N GLY A 288 2.67 9.62 22.23
CA GLY A 288 3.79 9.93 21.36
C GLY A 288 4.27 8.73 20.53
N ARG A 289 5.07 9.02 19.53
CA ARG A 289 5.44 8.06 18.46
C ARG A 289 6.72 7.31 18.74
N LYS A 290 7.70 7.95 19.41
CA LYS A 290 9.05 7.40 19.63
C LYS A 290 9.04 6.07 20.38
N ALA A 291 8.32 6.00 21.51
CA ALA A 291 8.26 4.80 22.34
C ALA A 291 7.67 3.61 21.58
N LEU A 292 6.62 3.85 20.78
CA LEU A 292 6.01 2.81 19.95
C LEU A 292 6.93 2.31 18.85
N ILE A 293 7.66 3.21 18.17
CA ILE A 293 8.65 2.83 17.15
C ILE A 293 9.74 1.96 17.77
N VAL A 294 10.30 2.39 18.91
CA VAL A 294 11.37 1.64 19.61
C VAL A 294 10.86 0.27 20.07
N ALA A 295 9.69 0.21 20.69
CA ALA A 295 9.10 -1.06 21.13
C ALA A 295 8.83 -2.00 19.94
N GLY A 296 8.28 -1.49 18.85
CA GLY A 296 8.06 -2.26 17.63
C GLY A 296 9.35 -2.81 17.03
N MET A 297 10.40 -2.00 16.96
CA MET A 297 11.72 -2.43 16.45
C MET A 297 12.40 -3.47 17.35
N ILE A 298 12.17 -3.45 18.67
CA ILE A 298 12.71 -4.46 19.60
C ILE A 298 11.96 -5.79 19.46
N LEU A 299 10.64 -5.74 19.21
CA LEU A 299 9.81 -6.93 19.07
C LEU A 299 9.94 -7.61 17.69
N GLN A 300 10.38 -6.89 16.68
CA GLN A 300 10.57 -7.38 15.31
C GLN A 300 11.87 -8.17 15.15
#